data_a6151081b52d885b385fd86ab0563354
#
_entry.id   a6151081b52d885b385fd86ab0563354
#
_cell.length_a   1.000
_cell.length_b   1.000
_cell.length_c   1.000
_cell.angle_alpha   90.00
_cell.angle_beta   90.00
_cell.angle_gamma   90.00
#
_symmetry.space_group_name_H-M   'P 1'
#
loop_
_entity.id
_entity.type
_entity.pdbx_description
1 polymer ?
#
loop_
_entity_poly.entity_id
_entity_poly.type
_entity_poly.pdbx_seq_one_letter_code
_entity_poly.pdbx_strand_id
1 'polypeptide(L)'
;MIDYYNDMPSGINVIDKMNEELDDLQKKYDELKQRYEPDYNLEWHIRNAYKTHYDMANLIHTLYRDKFRCTSIKKNEWYFYDDEEKKWKLSDGAIELRMKLSNEVLKMFEHRAFKTINEASDTEGFYKTIYHQTYNKLKNSTYKNTIIKECKDLFYDRDFLKNVSVE
;
A
#
# COMPACT_ATOMS: atom_id res chain seq x y z
N MET A 1 -0.93 44.61 -52.59
CA MET A 1 -1.86 44.40 -51.47
C MET A 1 -1.55 42.99 -50.92
N ILE A 2 -0.96 42.96 -49.77
CA ILE A 2 -0.60 41.67 -49.11
C ILE A 2 -1.92 41.18 -48.49
N ASP A 3 -2.39 40.03 -48.91
CA ASP A 3 -3.60 39.41 -48.43
C ASP A 3 -3.32 38.83 -47.01
N TYR A 4 -3.53 39.66 -46.00
CA TYR A 4 -3.38 39.25 -44.58
C TYR A 4 -4.49 38.30 -44.07
N TYR A 5 -5.42 37.91 -44.95
CA TYR A 5 -6.56 37.06 -44.55
C TYR A 5 -6.34 35.55 -44.80
N ASN A 6 -5.26 35.14 -45.46
CA ASN A 6 -5.06 33.73 -45.84
C ASN A 6 -4.24 32.92 -44.81
N ASP A 7 -3.68 33.52 -43.76
CA ASP A 7 -2.84 32.83 -42.79
C ASP A 7 -3.48 32.72 -41.40
N MET A 8 -4.73 33.07 -41.23
CA MET A 8 -5.42 32.75 -39.98
C MET A 8 -5.93 31.31 -40.03
N PRO A 9 -5.46 30.43 -39.11
CA PRO A 9 -6.07 29.12 -38.97
C PRO A 9 -7.58 29.30 -38.78
N SER A 10 -8.40 28.55 -39.51
CA SER A 10 -9.85 28.58 -39.34
C SER A 10 -10.17 28.37 -37.85
N GLY A 11 -11.18 29.09 -37.30
CA GLY A 11 -11.56 28.96 -35.90
C GLY A 11 -11.83 27.50 -35.46
N ILE A 12 -12.23 26.64 -36.42
CA ILE A 12 -12.42 25.20 -36.23
C ILE A 12 -11.09 24.51 -35.89
N ASN A 13 -9.99 24.81 -36.60
CA ASN A 13 -8.66 24.20 -36.35
C ASN A 13 -8.10 24.64 -34.99
N VAL A 14 -8.35 25.85 -34.55
CA VAL A 14 -7.93 26.35 -33.24
C VAL A 14 -8.70 25.64 -32.13
N ILE A 15 -10.00 25.46 -32.29
CA ILE A 15 -10.85 24.75 -31.32
C ILE A 15 -10.47 23.30 -31.23
N ASP A 16 -10.24 22.61 -32.34
CA ASP A 16 -9.82 21.19 -32.36
C ASP A 16 -8.48 21.00 -31.66
N LYS A 17 -7.51 21.88 -31.96
CA LYS A 17 -6.20 21.84 -31.29
C LYS A 17 -6.30 22.11 -29.79
N MET A 18 -7.14 23.04 -29.38
CA MET A 18 -7.37 23.31 -27.96
C MET A 18 -8.05 22.12 -27.26
N ASN A 19 -8.98 21.43 -27.91
CA ASN A 19 -9.60 20.23 -27.38
C ASN A 19 -8.60 19.08 -27.23
N GLU A 20 -7.72 18.87 -28.20
CA GLU A 20 -6.64 17.87 -28.09
C GLU A 20 -5.69 18.18 -26.92
N GLU A 21 -5.28 19.43 -26.75
CA GLU A 21 -4.45 19.85 -25.61
C GLU A 21 -5.19 19.67 -24.29
N LEU A 22 -6.49 19.92 -24.24
CA LEU A 22 -7.31 19.72 -23.04
C LEU A 22 -7.41 18.23 -22.68
N ASP A 23 -7.62 17.37 -23.67
CA ASP A 23 -7.68 15.91 -23.47
C ASP A 23 -6.33 15.36 -22.97
N ASP A 24 -5.20 15.83 -23.52
CA ASP A 24 -3.87 15.46 -23.05
C ASP A 24 -3.60 15.92 -21.62
N LEU A 25 -4.02 17.14 -21.26
CA LEU A 25 -3.91 17.64 -19.90
C LEU A 25 -4.78 16.86 -18.92
N GLN A 26 -6.02 16.53 -19.33
CA GLN A 26 -6.92 15.72 -18.52
C GLN A 26 -6.33 14.33 -18.26
N LYS A 27 -5.76 13.70 -19.28
CA LYS A 27 -5.09 12.40 -19.16
C LYS A 27 -3.91 12.47 -18.19
N LYS A 28 -3.04 13.49 -18.32
CA LYS A 28 -1.92 13.70 -17.38
C LYS A 28 -2.41 13.94 -15.97
N TYR A 29 -3.47 14.70 -15.79
CA TYR A 29 -4.08 14.94 -14.49
C TYR A 29 -4.58 13.63 -13.86
N ASP A 30 -5.30 12.81 -14.63
CA ASP A 30 -5.83 11.53 -14.15
C ASP A 30 -4.71 10.55 -13.78
N GLU A 31 -3.63 10.49 -14.58
CA GLU A 31 -2.43 9.70 -14.29
C GLU A 31 -1.75 10.16 -12.99
N LEU A 32 -1.60 11.48 -12.80
CA LEU A 32 -1.02 12.05 -11.57
C LEU A 32 -1.93 11.82 -10.37
N LYS A 33 -3.23 12.00 -10.55
CA LYS A 33 -4.23 11.74 -9.51
C LYS A 33 -4.18 10.28 -9.06
N GLN A 34 -4.16 9.34 -10.00
CA GLN A 34 -4.05 7.91 -9.69
C GLN A 34 -2.74 7.56 -8.96
N ARG A 35 -1.66 8.26 -9.27
CA ARG A 35 -0.34 8.08 -8.62
C ARG A 35 -0.27 8.69 -7.22
N TYR A 36 -0.92 9.82 -7.00
CA TYR A 36 -0.79 10.63 -5.78
C TYR A 36 -2.06 10.69 -4.91
N GLU A 37 -3.20 10.19 -5.39
CA GLU A 37 -4.33 10.01 -4.49
C GLU A 37 -3.95 9.02 -3.39
N PRO A 38 -4.11 9.40 -2.13
CA PRO A 38 -3.96 8.44 -1.05
C PRO A 38 -4.93 7.28 -1.31
N ASP A 39 -4.44 6.07 -1.21
CA ASP A 39 -5.31 4.90 -1.17
C ASP A 39 -6.16 5.02 0.10
N TYR A 40 -7.40 5.50 -0.05
CA TYR A 40 -8.31 5.70 1.08
C TYR A 40 -8.54 4.41 1.86
N ASN A 41 -8.50 3.28 1.19
CA ASN A 41 -8.61 1.98 1.84
C ASN A 41 -7.38 1.71 2.72
N LEU A 42 -6.19 1.96 2.21
CA LEU A 42 -4.94 1.83 2.97
C LEU A 42 -4.91 2.80 4.16
N GLU A 43 -5.26 4.07 3.96
CA GLU A 43 -5.33 5.06 5.04
C GLU A 43 -6.32 4.66 6.12
N TRP A 44 -7.48 4.13 5.73
CA TRP A 44 -8.46 3.62 6.69
C TRP A 44 -7.86 2.50 7.55
N HIS A 45 -7.19 1.52 6.93
CA HIS A 45 -6.53 0.42 7.65
C HIS A 45 -5.40 0.91 8.57
N ILE A 46 -4.59 1.87 8.12
CA ILE A 46 -3.51 2.44 8.94
C ILE A 46 -4.10 3.12 10.20
N ARG A 47 -5.15 3.89 10.04
CA ARG A 47 -5.80 4.60 11.15
C ARG A 47 -6.51 3.66 12.13
N ASN A 48 -6.96 2.50 11.69
CA ASN A 48 -7.71 1.55 12.50
C ASN A 48 -6.87 0.38 13.04
N ALA A 49 -5.64 0.22 12.58
CA ALA A 49 -4.77 -0.91 12.92
C ALA A 49 -4.51 -1.08 14.43
N TYR A 50 -4.57 0.01 15.21
CA TYR A 50 -4.34 -0.01 16.65
C TYR A 50 -5.45 -0.70 17.46
N LYS A 51 -6.65 -0.81 16.90
CA LYS A 51 -7.85 -1.22 17.65
C LYS A 51 -7.78 -2.66 18.10
N THR A 52 -7.43 -3.58 17.20
CA THR A 52 -7.30 -5.01 17.50
C THR A 52 -6.15 -5.63 16.69
N HIS A 53 -5.72 -6.83 17.09
CA HIS A 53 -4.76 -7.62 16.31
C HIS A 53 -5.30 -7.96 14.91
N TYR A 54 -6.61 -8.23 14.81
CA TYR A 54 -7.29 -8.45 13.54
C TYR A 54 -7.22 -7.23 12.62
N ASP A 55 -7.45 -6.04 13.15
CA ASP A 55 -7.35 -4.80 12.37
C ASP A 55 -5.92 -4.55 11.87
N MET A 56 -4.91 -4.82 12.69
CA MET A 56 -3.51 -4.79 12.25
C MET A 56 -3.23 -5.84 11.17
N ALA A 57 -3.73 -7.06 11.34
CA ALA A 57 -3.58 -8.12 10.34
C ALA A 57 -4.22 -7.74 8.99
N ASN A 58 -5.36 -7.06 9.00
CA ASN A 58 -5.98 -6.53 7.77
C ASN A 58 -5.11 -5.47 7.10
N LEU A 59 -4.45 -4.60 7.85
CA LEU A 59 -3.46 -3.68 7.29
C LEU A 59 -2.32 -4.45 6.61
N ILE A 60 -1.77 -5.44 7.29
CA ILE A 60 -0.68 -6.27 6.74
C ILE A 60 -1.11 -6.99 5.47
N HIS A 61 -2.31 -7.56 5.46
CA HIS A 61 -2.87 -8.19 4.28
C HIS A 61 -3.05 -7.19 3.11
N THR A 62 -3.54 -6.00 3.39
CA THR A 62 -3.68 -4.94 2.38
C THR A 62 -2.34 -4.55 1.76
N LEU A 63 -1.28 -4.46 2.56
CA LEU A 63 0.06 -4.11 2.10
C LEU A 63 0.73 -5.23 1.29
N TYR A 64 0.54 -6.49 1.67
CA TYR A 64 1.38 -7.61 1.22
C TYR A 64 0.62 -8.78 0.59
N ARG A 65 -0.68 -8.65 0.32
CA ARG A 65 -1.50 -9.75 -0.23
C ARG A 65 -0.95 -10.40 -1.50
N ASP A 66 -0.19 -9.66 -2.30
CA ASP A 66 0.38 -10.15 -3.56
C ASP A 66 1.76 -10.81 -3.37
N LYS A 67 2.31 -10.76 -2.15
CA LYS A 67 3.67 -11.20 -1.85
C LYS A 67 3.76 -12.39 -0.92
N PHE A 68 2.69 -12.75 -0.24
CA PHE A 68 2.68 -13.83 0.74
C PHE A 68 1.44 -14.71 0.58
N ARG A 69 1.60 -16.01 0.88
CA ARG A 69 0.52 -16.98 0.96
C ARG A 69 0.75 -17.94 2.12
N CYS A 70 -0.32 -18.24 2.85
CA CYS A 70 -0.34 -19.30 3.84
C CYS A 70 -1.03 -20.51 3.21
N THR A 71 -0.33 -21.61 3.06
CA THR A 71 -0.85 -22.84 2.40
C THR A 71 -1.36 -23.87 3.39
N SER A 72 -0.91 -23.78 4.66
CA SER A 72 -1.39 -24.61 5.75
C SER A 72 -1.35 -23.86 7.07
N ILE A 73 -2.50 -23.57 7.64
CA ILE A 73 -2.64 -22.91 8.94
C ILE A 73 -2.09 -23.78 10.04
N LYS A 74 -2.43 -25.08 10.02
CA LYS A 74 -2.01 -26.06 11.03
C LYS A 74 -0.50 -26.26 11.06
N LYS A 75 0.12 -26.38 9.88
CA LYS A 75 1.57 -26.57 9.73
C LYS A 75 2.37 -25.27 9.79
N ASN A 76 1.68 -24.12 9.84
CA ASN A 76 2.33 -22.81 9.72
C ASN A 76 3.20 -22.70 8.47
N GLU A 77 2.67 -23.17 7.34
CA GLU A 77 3.40 -23.22 6.08
C GLU A 77 3.11 -21.97 5.25
N TRP A 78 4.15 -21.26 4.88
CA TRP A 78 4.09 -20.00 4.18
C TRP A 78 4.98 -19.98 2.95
N TYR A 79 4.56 -19.20 1.96
CA TYR A 79 5.35 -18.85 0.78
C TYR A 79 5.44 -17.34 0.63
N PHE A 80 6.56 -16.87 0.11
CA PHE A 80 6.76 -15.47 -0.23
C PHE A 80 7.26 -15.33 -1.66
N TYR A 81 6.93 -14.20 -2.28
CA TYR A 81 7.43 -13.86 -3.60
C TYR A 81 8.76 -13.13 -3.47
N ASP A 82 9.80 -13.71 -4.05
CA ASP A 82 11.13 -13.10 -4.12
C ASP A 82 11.20 -12.19 -5.35
N ASP A 83 11.28 -10.89 -5.13
CA ASP A 83 11.30 -9.89 -6.20
C ASP A 83 12.60 -9.89 -7.00
N GLU A 84 13.70 -10.31 -6.41
CA GLU A 84 15.00 -10.40 -7.09
C GLU A 84 15.04 -11.61 -8.02
N GLU A 85 14.66 -12.77 -7.53
CA GLU A 85 14.64 -14.01 -8.30
C GLU A 85 13.34 -14.22 -9.11
N LYS A 86 12.33 -13.33 -8.92
CA LYS A 86 11.04 -13.38 -9.63
C LYS A 86 10.30 -14.72 -9.48
N LYS A 87 10.35 -15.28 -8.29
CA LYS A 87 9.72 -16.58 -7.99
C LYS A 87 9.19 -16.67 -6.56
N TRP A 88 8.26 -17.60 -6.36
CA TRP A 88 7.77 -17.96 -5.04
C TRP A 88 8.73 -18.92 -4.34
N LYS A 89 8.96 -18.69 -3.06
CA LYS A 89 9.82 -19.52 -2.21
C LYS A 89 9.11 -19.91 -0.93
N LEU A 90 9.49 -21.07 -0.40
CA LEU A 90 9.06 -21.50 0.94
C LEU A 90 9.64 -20.56 1.99
N SER A 91 8.79 -20.13 2.92
CA SER A 91 9.16 -19.31 4.08
C SER A 91 9.18 -20.18 5.34
N ASP A 92 10.20 -20.01 6.15
CA ASP A 92 10.26 -20.66 7.46
C ASP A 92 9.45 -19.88 8.49
N GLY A 93 8.23 -20.36 8.78
CA GLY A 93 7.36 -19.76 9.79
C GLY A 93 6.98 -18.29 9.53
N ALA A 94 6.89 -17.90 8.27
CA ALA A 94 6.62 -16.54 7.83
C ALA A 94 7.65 -15.49 8.28
N ILE A 95 8.93 -15.89 8.38
CA ILE A 95 9.97 -14.96 8.82
C ILE A 95 10.08 -13.72 7.95
N GLU A 96 9.89 -13.84 6.64
CA GLU A 96 9.96 -12.71 5.71
C GLU A 96 8.79 -11.72 5.97
N LEU A 97 7.59 -12.21 6.28
CA LEU A 97 6.47 -11.35 6.67
C LEU A 97 6.75 -10.65 8.01
N ARG A 98 7.32 -11.38 8.97
CA ARG A 98 7.73 -10.82 10.25
C ARG A 98 8.81 -9.73 10.08
N MET A 99 9.73 -9.91 9.15
CA MET A 99 10.72 -8.89 8.78
C MET A 99 10.06 -7.63 8.19
N LYS A 100 8.98 -7.78 7.42
CA LYS A 100 8.18 -6.64 6.94
C LYS A 100 7.59 -5.84 8.12
N LEU A 101 7.05 -6.52 9.13
CA LEU A 101 6.56 -5.87 10.36
C LEU A 101 7.66 -5.11 11.09
N SER A 102 8.85 -5.69 11.19
CA SER A 102 9.98 -5.12 11.91
C SER A 102 10.67 -3.96 11.18
N ASN A 103 10.48 -3.83 9.88
CA ASN A 103 11.15 -2.85 9.05
C ASN A 103 10.16 -1.87 8.39
N GLU A 104 9.44 -2.28 7.37
CA GLU A 104 8.59 -1.39 6.57
C GLU A 104 7.40 -0.86 7.39
N VAL A 105 6.68 -1.74 8.07
CA VAL A 105 5.50 -1.35 8.86
C VAL A 105 5.93 -0.52 10.06
N LEU A 106 6.98 -0.92 10.75
CA LEU A 106 7.56 -0.16 11.86
C LEU A 106 7.91 1.28 11.42
N LYS A 107 8.62 1.42 10.30
CA LYS A 107 9.02 2.74 9.77
C LYS A 107 7.83 3.58 9.34
N MET A 108 6.77 2.97 8.82
CA MET A 108 5.54 3.68 8.47
C MET A 108 4.90 4.33 9.71
N PHE A 109 4.79 3.60 10.81
CA PHE A 109 4.24 4.14 12.07
C PHE A 109 5.21 5.10 12.76
N GLU A 110 6.52 4.84 12.68
CA GLU A 110 7.55 5.77 13.16
C GLU A 110 7.43 7.12 12.47
N HIS A 111 7.35 7.13 11.14
CA HIS A 111 7.21 8.35 10.36
C HIS A 111 5.96 9.14 10.75
N ARG A 112 4.83 8.45 10.91
CA ARG A 112 3.56 9.07 11.31
C ARG A 112 3.56 9.57 12.76
N ALA A 113 4.26 8.87 13.66
CA ALA A 113 4.39 9.25 15.05
C ALA A 113 5.24 10.51 15.26
N PHE A 114 6.30 10.64 14.47
CA PHE A 114 7.30 11.71 14.61
C PHE A 114 7.20 12.82 13.54
N LYS A 115 6.23 12.74 12.63
CA LYS A 115 6.00 13.80 11.65
C LYS A 115 5.68 15.10 12.38
N THR A 116 6.44 16.15 12.09
CA THR A 116 6.15 17.50 12.59
C THR A 116 4.90 18.04 11.88
N ILE A 117 3.88 18.34 12.65
CA ILE A 117 2.64 18.96 12.17
C ILE A 117 2.65 20.40 12.67
N ASN A 118 2.62 21.36 11.74
CA ASN A 118 2.67 22.79 12.08
C ASN A 118 1.36 23.28 12.73
N GLU A 119 0.27 22.57 12.51
CA GLU A 119 -1.04 22.84 13.12
C GLU A 119 -1.65 21.52 13.57
N ALA A 120 -1.52 21.19 14.85
CA ALA A 120 -2.14 20.01 15.42
C ALA A 120 -3.61 20.30 15.72
N SER A 121 -4.53 19.67 14.96
CA SER A 121 -5.90 19.51 15.45
C SER A 121 -5.92 18.46 16.56
N ASP A 122 -6.92 18.49 17.46
CA ASP A 122 -7.09 17.47 18.50
C ASP A 122 -7.13 16.05 17.94
N THR A 123 -7.72 15.88 16.75
CA THR A 123 -7.77 14.61 15.99
C THR A 123 -6.38 14.16 15.58
N GLU A 124 -5.52 15.04 15.08
CA GLU A 124 -4.15 14.70 14.67
C GLU A 124 -3.27 14.36 15.88
N GLY A 125 -3.42 15.07 16.99
CA GLY A 125 -2.74 14.76 18.25
C GLY A 125 -3.11 13.38 18.77
N PHE A 126 -4.37 13.00 18.69
CA PHE A 126 -4.84 11.66 19.04
C PHE A 126 -4.16 10.58 18.19
N TYR A 127 -4.20 10.70 16.85
CA TYR A 127 -3.57 9.73 15.97
C TYR A 127 -2.06 9.68 16.10
N LYS A 128 -1.39 10.80 16.31
CA LYS A 128 0.04 10.84 16.59
C LYS A 128 0.40 9.99 17.80
N THR A 129 -0.36 10.09 18.89
CA THR A 129 -0.18 9.28 20.09
C THR A 129 -0.41 7.79 19.78
N ILE A 130 -1.47 7.46 19.06
CA ILE A 130 -1.78 6.08 18.64
C ILE A 130 -0.67 5.50 17.78
N TYR A 131 -0.16 6.23 16.80
CA TYR A 131 0.94 5.78 15.96
C TYR A 131 2.23 5.54 16.75
N HIS A 132 2.53 6.39 17.72
CA HIS A 132 3.66 6.19 18.63
C HIS A 132 3.53 4.91 19.46
N GLN A 133 2.34 4.65 20.00
CA GLN A 133 2.07 3.40 20.74
C GLN A 133 2.19 2.17 19.83
N THR A 134 1.67 2.22 18.60
CA THR A 134 1.76 1.15 17.61
C THR A 134 3.21 0.90 17.20
N TYR A 135 3.99 1.95 16.95
CA TYR A 135 5.42 1.88 16.71
C TYR A 135 6.16 1.11 17.82
N ASN A 136 5.86 1.42 19.08
CA ASN A 136 6.47 0.71 20.21
C ASN A 136 6.03 -0.77 20.29
N LYS A 137 4.76 -1.08 20.02
CA LYS A 137 4.25 -2.46 19.96
C LYS A 137 4.95 -3.29 18.89
N LEU A 138 5.22 -2.72 17.72
CA LEU A 138 5.88 -3.39 16.61
C LEU A 138 7.35 -3.77 16.90
N LYS A 139 7.94 -3.23 17.94
CA LYS A 139 9.25 -3.65 18.47
C LYS A 139 9.17 -4.90 19.36
N ASN A 140 7.97 -5.24 19.81
CA ASN A 140 7.75 -6.36 20.72
C ASN A 140 7.57 -7.66 19.93
N SER A 141 8.36 -8.68 20.29
CA SER A 141 8.35 -9.98 19.61
C SER A 141 7.01 -10.71 19.77
N THR A 142 6.43 -10.71 20.95
CA THR A 142 5.16 -11.36 21.23
C THR A 142 4.01 -10.71 20.44
N TYR A 143 3.99 -9.40 20.35
CA TYR A 143 3.02 -8.66 19.53
C TYR A 143 3.11 -9.05 18.06
N LYS A 144 4.32 -9.05 17.48
CA LYS A 144 4.53 -9.46 16.08
C LYS A 144 4.10 -10.90 15.83
N ASN A 145 4.42 -11.82 16.72
CA ASN A 145 3.99 -13.22 16.60
C ASN A 145 2.47 -13.35 16.62
N THR A 146 1.79 -12.59 17.46
CA THR A 146 0.32 -12.56 17.52
C THR A 146 -0.27 -12.03 16.21
N ILE A 147 0.30 -10.96 15.64
CA ILE A 147 -0.13 -10.43 14.34
C ILE A 147 0.07 -11.46 13.23
N ILE A 148 1.21 -12.14 13.15
CA ILE A 148 1.45 -13.20 12.16
C ILE A 148 0.42 -14.33 12.31
N LYS A 149 0.08 -14.70 13.53
CA LYS A 149 -0.95 -15.71 13.77
C LYS A 149 -2.32 -15.29 13.23
N GLU A 150 -2.73 -14.04 13.44
CA GLU A 150 -3.96 -13.49 12.86
C GLU A 150 -3.90 -13.41 11.33
N CYS A 151 -2.74 -13.17 10.75
CA CYS A 151 -2.55 -13.13 9.31
C CYS A 151 -2.78 -14.47 8.60
N LYS A 152 -2.65 -15.60 9.28
CA LYS A 152 -2.80 -16.92 8.65
C LYS A 152 -4.11 -17.07 7.90
N ASP A 153 -5.23 -16.67 8.52
CA ASP A 153 -6.56 -16.79 7.92
C ASP A 153 -6.70 -15.87 6.69
N LEU A 154 -6.16 -14.66 6.76
CA LEU A 154 -6.26 -13.67 5.70
C LEU A 154 -5.42 -14.03 4.46
N PHE A 155 -4.25 -14.62 4.66
CA PHE A 155 -3.34 -15.03 3.59
C PHE A 155 -3.56 -16.48 3.13
N TYR A 156 -4.50 -17.20 3.74
CA TYR A 156 -4.73 -18.60 3.42
C TYR A 156 -5.22 -18.80 2.00
N ASP A 157 -4.51 -19.63 1.26
CA ASP A 157 -4.86 -20.05 -0.10
C ASP A 157 -4.56 -21.54 -0.26
N ARG A 158 -5.63 -22.36 -0.17
CA ARG A 158 -5.54 -23.81 -0.26
C ARG A 158 -5.03 -24.30 -1.60
N ASP A 159 -5.36 -23.59 -2.64
CA ASP A 159 -5.08 -24.01 -4.03
C ASP A 159 -3.84 -23.36 -4.63
N PHE A 160 -3.13 -22.57 -3.83
CA PHE A 160 -1.93 -21.83 -4.27
C PHE A 160 -0.88 -22.72 -4.97
N LEU A 161 -0.52 -23.84 -4.36
CA LEU A 161 0.50 -24.75 -4.89
C LEU A 161 0.08 -25.48 -6.17
N LYS A 162 -1.21 -25.52 -6.48
CA LYS A 162 -1.73 -26.09 -7.74
C LYS A 162 -1.54 -25.14 -8.92
N ASN A 163 -1.49 -23.84 -8.67
CA ASN A 163 -1.54 -22.77 -9.67
C ASN A 163 -0.19 -22.09 -9.88
N VAL A 164 0.81 -22.38 -9.05
CA VAL A 164 2.09 -21.67 -9.04
C VAL A 164 3.24 -22.66 -8.97
N SER A 165 4.29 -22.39 -9.79
CA SER A 165 5.56 -23.10 -9.67
C SER A 165 6.34 -22.55 -8.49
N VAL A 166 6.75 -23.45 -7.59
CA VAL A 166 7.54 -23.13 -6.40
C VAL A 166 8.84 -23.93 -6.43
N GLU A 167 9.94 -23.28 -6.13
CA GLU A 167 11.21 -23.95 -5.86
C GLU A 167 11.40 -24.21 -4.38
#